data_c8098ad29ca2c32c4bfe93a3a8ebdb90
#
_entry.id   c8098ad29ca2c32c4bfe93a3a8ebdb90
#
_cell.length_a   1.000
_cell.length_b   1.000
_cell.length_c   1.000
_cell.angle_alpha   90.00
_cell.angle_beta   90.00
_cell.angle_gamma   90.00
#
_symmetry.space_group_name_H-M   'P 1'
#
loop_
_entity.id
_entity.type
_entity.pdbx_description
1 polymer ?
#
loop_
_entity_poly.entity_id
_entity_poly.type
_entity_poly.pdbx_seq_one_letter_code
_entity_poly.pdbx_strand_id
1 'polypeptide(L)'
;MIKKILAALLLFPTFAYAQINTDRVMMIARNALYFEDYVLSIQYFNQVINAKPYLYEPYFFRGLAKINLDDYQGAEADCDAAIDRNPFVVGAYQIRGLARIKQNKYDGAIEDYKKALHFDPENITLWHNLTLCHIQKEDYKAAEDDLGKLLAVAPKYTRAYLMRGEVALKQQDTLRALNDFNTAIEMDKYDPDAWASRAIVRLQQGKYAEAESDLNHATHLNAKNAGNYINRALARFHQNNLRGAMSDYDLALDIDPNNFIGHYNRGLLRAQVG
;
A
#
# COMPACT_ATOMS: atom_id res chain seq x y z
N MET A 1 4.87 -50.91 72.23
CA MET A 1 5.53 -50.47 71.01
C MET A 1 4.52 -49.74 70.15
N ILE A 2 4.46 -48.40 70.23
CA ILE A 2 3.51 -47.58 69.51
C ILE A 2 4.30 -46.93 68.38
N LYS A 3 4.04 -47.39 67.15
CA LYS A 3 4.62 -46.72 65.93
C LYS A 3 3.91 -45.42 65.69
N LYS A 4 4.61 -44.28 65.84
CA LYS A 4 4.17 -42.98 65.40
C LYS A 4 4.33 -42.90 63.87
N ILE A 5 3.22 -42.81 63.17
CA ILE A 5 3.20 -42.49 61.75
C ILE A 5 3.22 -40.96 61.65
N LEU A 6 4.35 -40.40 61.20
CA LEU A 6 4.48 -38.97 60.86
C LEU A 6 3.89 -38.82 59.50
N ALA A 7 2.69 -38.24 59.40
CA ALA A 7 2.14 -37.77 58.13
C ALA A 7 2.82 -36.42 57.74
N ALA A 8 3.75 -36.47 56.82
CA ALA A 8 4.31 -35.29 56.21
C ALA A 8 3.25 -34.69 55.26
N LEU A 9 2.55 -33.64 55.71
CA LEU A 9 1.74 -32.79 54.87
C LEU A 9 2.70 -32.00 53.96
N LEU A 10 2.84 -32.47 52.71
CA LEU A 10 3.43 -31.69 51.61
C LEU A 10 2.47 -30.51 51.29
N LEU A 11 2.74 -29.38 51.92
CA LEU A 11 2.18 -28.10 51.49
C LEU A 11 2.81 -27.78 50.16
N PHE A 12 2.15 -28.17 49.06
CA PHE A 12 2.41 -27.54 47.77
C PHE A 12 1.93 -26.10 47.87
N PRO A 13 2.81 -25.09 47.66
CA PRO A 13 2.34 -23.75 47.57
C PRO A 13 1.47 -23.69 46.28
N THR A 14 0.17 -23.67 46.46
CA THR A 14 -0.74 -23.28 45.39
C THR A 14 -0.41 -21.81 45.10
N PHE A 15 0.50 -21.58 44.15
CA PHE A 15 0.58 -20.28 43.52
C PHE A 15 -0.78 -20.05 42.84
N ALA A 16 -1.65 -19.33 43.52
CA ALA A 16 -2.82 -18.73 42.90
C ALA A 16 -2.27 -17.76 41.86
N TYR A 17 -2.02 -18.25 40.65
CA TYR A 17 -1.85 -17.34 39.50
C TYR A 17 -3.13 -16.52 39.46
N ALA A 18 -3.03 -15.24 39.80
CA ALA A 18 -4.13 -14.35 39.62
C ALA A 18 -4.57 -14.47 38.15
N GLN A 19 -5.75 -15.06 37.98
CA GLN A 19 -6.27 -15.32 36.64
C GLN A 19 -6.40 -13.98 35.93
N ILE A 20 -5.51 -13.75 34.97
CA ILE A 20 -5.49 -12.50 34.20
C ILE A 20 -6.87 -12.36 33.58
N ASN A 21 -7.52 -11.21 33.83
CA ASN A 21 -8.75 -10.87 33.13
C ASN A 21 -8.41 -10.58 31.66
N THR A 22 -8.40 -11.64 30.85
CA THR A 22 -8.00 -11.59 29.45
C THR A 22 -8.86 -10.64 28.64
N ASP A 23 -10.11 -10.43 28.99
CA ASP A 23 -11.02 -9.54 28.25
C ASP A 23 -10.65 -8.07 28.49
N ARG A 24 -10.26 -7.74 29.74
CA ARG A 24 -9.74 -6.42 30.08
C ARG A 24 -8.39 -6.16 29.40
N VAL A 25 -7.49 -7.15 29.40
CA VAL A 25 -6.18 -7.04 28.73
C VAL A 25 -6.34 -6.88 27.23
N MET A 26 -7.25 -7.65 26.61
CA MET A 26 -7.60 -7.52 25.20
C MET A 26 -8.12 -6.12 24.87
N MET A 27 -8.99 -5.55 25.71
CA MET A 27 -9.49 -4.19 25.52
C MET A 27 -8.37 -3.16 25.59
N ILE A 28 -7.44 -3.27 26.56
CA ILE A 28 -6.28 -2.38 26.68
C ILE A 28 -5.39 -2.49 25.44
N ALA A 29 -5.13 -3.73 24.97
CA ALA A 29 -4.33 -3.98 23.79
C ALA A 29 -4.93 -3.32 22.53
N ARG A 30 -6.26 -3.46 22.36
CA ARG A 30 -6.97 -2.84 21.23
C ARG A 30 -7.00 -1.32 21.31
N ASN A 31 -7.13 -0.75 22.51
CA ASN A 31 -7.05 0.69 22.71
C ASN A 31 -5.64 1.21 22.37
N ALA A 32 -4.58 0.53 22.85
CA ALA A 32 -3.20 0.89 22.48
C ALA A 32 -2.99 0.84 20.95
N LEU A 33 -3.54 -0.19 20.28
CA LEU A 33 -3.51 -0.29 18.82
C LEU A 33 -4.25 0.89 18.14
N TYR A 34 -5.43 1.25 18.65
CA TYR A 34 -6.21 2.36 18.11
C TYR A 34 -5.48 3.72 18.26
N PHE A 35 -4.76 3.91 19.36
CA PHE A 35 -3.93 5.11 19.59
C PHE A 35 -2.52 5.00 19.02
N GLU A 36 -2.27 4.02 18.14
CA GLU A 36 -1.01 3.79 17.43
C GLU A 36 0.20 3.47 18.33
N ASP A 37 -0.05 3.12 19.61
CA ASP A 37 0.99 2.57 20.49
C ASP A 37 1.16 1.07 20.22
N TYR A 38 1.77 0.79 19.06
CA TYR A 38 1.93 -0.57 18.55
C TYR A 38 2.77 -1.45 19.47
N VAL A 39 3.80 -0.89 20.10
CA VAL A 39 4.69 -1.64 21.00
C VAL A 39 3.93 -2.09 22.25
N LEU A 40 3.20 -1.19 22.89
CA LEU A 40 2.37 -1.50 24.05
C LEU A 40 1.25 -2.49 23.69
N SER A 41 0.63 -2.28 22.54
CA SER A 41 -0.39 -3.17 21.99
C SER A 41 0.12 -4.62 21.87
N ILE A 42 1.30 -4.82 21.27
CA ILE A 42 1.96 -6.14 21.14
C ILE A 42 2.22 -6.77 22.50
N GLN A 43 2.69 -6.00 23.48
CA GLN A 43 2.95 -6.52 24.82
C GLN A 43 1.68 -7.09 25.48
N TYR A 44 0.56 -6.38 25.35
CA TYR A 44 -0.72 -6.85 25.91
C TYR A 44 -1.32 -8.00 25.10
N PHE A 45 -1.21 -8.03 23.76
CA PHE A 45 -1.61 -9.20 22.99
C PHE A 45 -0.79 -10.44 23.35
N ASN A 46 0.52 -10.30 23.65
CA ASN A 46 1.34 -11.40 24.15
C ASN A 46 0.79 -11.99 25.45
N GLN A 47 0.33 -11.14 26.38
CA GLN A 47 -0.28 -11.62 27.63
C GLN A 47 -1.57 -12.40 27.37
N VAL A 48 -2.41 -11.93 26.44
CA VAL A 48 -3.64 -12.64 26.06
C VAL A 48 -3.31 -13.99 25.40
N ILE A 49 -2.37 -14.00 24.48
CA ILE A 49 -1.92 -15.23 23.78
C ILE A 49 -1.37 -16.25 24.76
N ASN A 50 -0.56 -15.83 25.73
CA ASN A 50 -0.01 -16.71 26.75
C ASN A 50 -1.11 -17.33 27.64
N ALA A 51 -2.16 -16.57 27.93
CA ALA A 51 -3.27 -17.04 28.76
C ALA A 51 -4.31 -17.85 27.97
N LYS A 52 -4.57 -17.49 26.72
CA LYS A 52 -5.59 -18.11 25.84
C LYS A 52 -5.05 -18.29 24.42
N PRO A 53 -4.11 -19.22 24.18
CA PRO A 53 -3.45 -19.39 22.88
C PRO A 53 -4.36 -19.89 21.76
N TYR A 54 -5.59 -20.31 22.07
CA TYR A 54 -6.57 -20.81 21.12
C TYR A 54 -7.41 -19.70 20.47
N LEU A 55 -7.38 -18.48 21.00
CA LEU A 55 -8.09 -17.35 20.41
C LEU A 55 -7.36 -16.86 19.15
N TYR A 56 -8.08 -16.55 18.08
CA TYR A 56 -7.50 -16.02 16.86
C TYR A 56 -7.28 -14.50 16.94
N GLU A 57 -8.15 -13.76 17.63
CA GLU A 57 -8.17 -12.31 17.65
C GLU A 57 -6.84 -11.69 18.12
N PRO A 58 -6.20 -12.13 19.20
CA PRO A 58 -4.96 -11.49 19.65
C PRO A 58 -3.81 -11.69 18.66
N TYR A 59 -3.77 -12.81 17.92
CA TYR A 59 -2.80 -12.97 16.83
C TYR A 59 -3.11 -12.03 15.67
N PHE A 60 -4.37 -11.96 15.24
CA PHE A 60 -4.80 -11.05 14.18
C PHE A 60 -4.43 -9.59 14.49
N PHE A 61 -4.79 -9.10 15.66
CA PHE A 61 -4.49 -7.70 16.03
C PHE A 61 -3.01 -7.46 16.30
N ARG A 62 -2.26 -8.47 16.78
CA ARG A 62 -0.80 -8.37 16.92
C ARG A 62 -0.13 -8.33 15.54
N GLY A 63 -0.60 -9.10 14.58
CA GLY A 63 -0.17 -9.01 13.18
C GLY A 63 -0.40 -7.63 12.59
N LEU A 64 -1.57 -7.01 12.87
CA LEU A 64 -1.86 -5.64 12.47
C LEU A 64 -0.93 -4.61 13.14
N ALA A 65 -0.59 -4.79 14.41
CA ALA A 65 0.38 -3.92 15.09
C ALA A 65 1.78 -4.06 14.48
N LYS A 66 2.22 -5.29 14.19
CA LYS A 66 3.54 -5.57 13.63
C LYS A 66 3.73 -5.02 12.24
N ILE A 67 2.70 -5.05 11.38
CA ILE A 67 2.81 -4.49 10.03
C ILE A 67 3.04 -2.98 10.05
N ASN A 68 2.49 -2.28 11.04
CA ASN A 68 2.71 -0.85 11.23
C ASN A 68 4.10 -0.52 11.82
N LEU A 69 4.81 -1.53 12.34
CA LEU A 69 6.21 -1.44 12.78
C LEU A 69 7.18 -2.03 11.75
N ASP A 70 6.73 -2.28 10.52
CA ASP A 70 7.49 -2.90 9.43
C ASP A 70 8.02 -4.31 9.74
N ASP A 71 7.50 -4.98 10.80
CA ASP A 71 7.77 -6.40 11.09
C ASP A 71 6.87 -7.29 10.22
N TYR A 72 7.19 -7.34 8.93
CA TYR A 72 6.39 -8.08 7.94
C TYR A 72 6.42 -9.59 8.14
N GLN A 73 7.56 -10.14 8.58
CA GLN A 73 7.69 -11.57 8.86
C GLN A 73 6.88 -11.97 10.11
N GLY A 74 6.96 -11.17 11.16
CA GLY A 74 6.18 -11.39 12.36
C GLY A 74 4.68 -11.18 12.14
N ALA A 75 4.29 -10.25 11.26
CA ALA A 75 2.90 -10.05 10.86
C ALA A 75 2.35 -11.25 10.06
N GLU A 76 3.14 -11.79 9.10
CA GLU A 76 2.78 -12.99 8.34
C GLU A 76 2.56 -14.18 9.26
N ALA A 77 3.50 -14.46 10.20
CA ALA A 77 3.39 -15.57 11.15
C ALA A 77 2.18 -15.44 12.09
N ASP A 78 1.87 -14.23 12.54
CA ASP A 78 0.69 -13.98 13.38
C ASP A 78 -0.62 -14.17 12.60
N CYS A 79 -0.66 -13.74 11.35
CA CYS A 79 -1.81 -13.97 10.47
C CYS A 79 -1.99 -15.46 10.16
N ASP A 80 -0.91 -16.23 9.95
CA ASP A 80 -0.96 -17.69 9.83
C ASP A 80 -1.62 -18.31 11.07
N ALA A 81 -1.13 -17.93 12.25
CA ALA A 81 -1.69 -18.41 13.51
C ALA A 81 -3.16 -18.02 13.73
N ALA A 82 -3.58 -16.86 13.26
CA ALA A 82 -4.98 -16.42 13.30
C ALA A 82 -5.86 -17.24 12.34
N ILE A 83 -5.41 -17.46 11.11
CA ILE A 83 -6.12 -18.21 10.06
C ILE A 83 -6.26 -19.69 10.44
N ASP A 84 -5.22 -20.29 11.01
CA ASP A 84 -5.26 -21.68 11.51
C ASP A 84 -6.35 -21.88 12.57
N ARG A 85 -6.64 -20.86 13.37
CA ARG A 85 -7.67 -20.88 14.42
C ARG A 85 -9.06 -20.53 13.91
N ASN A 86 -9.10 -19.61 12.98
CA ASN A 86 -10.35 -19.19 12.33
C ASN A 86 -10.09 -18.83 10.85
N PRO A 87 -10.39 -19.75 9.91
CA PRO A 87 -10.13 -19.52 8.49
C PRO A 87 -11.09 -18.52 7.80
N PHE A 88 -12.06 -17.98 8.54
CA PHE A 88 -13.05 -17.03 8.00
C PHE A 88 -12.70 -15.55 8.27
N VAL A 89 -11.53 -15.27 8.84
CA VAL A 89 -11.10 -13.91 9.18
C VAL A 89 -10.54 -13.23 7.93
N VAL A 90 -11.38 -12.53 7.18
CA VAL A 90 -10.99 -11.80 5.95
C VAL A 90 -9.80 -10.88 6.19
N GLY A 91 -9.82 -10.10 7.29
CA GLY A 91 -8.73 -9.20 7.64
C GLY A 91 -7.38 -9.88 7.84
N ALA A 92 -7.34 -11.15 8.29
CA ALA A 92 -6.07 -11.85 8.45
C ALA A 92 -5.43 -12.19 7.10
N TYR A 93 -6.21 -12.58 6.10
CA TYR A 93 -5.72 -12.74 4.73
C TYR A 93 -5.27 -11.41 4.13
N GLN A 94 -6.03 -10.32 4.38
CA GLN A 94 -5.66 -8.99 3.89
C GLN A 94 -4.32 -8.53 4.47
N ILE A 95 -4.09 -8.66 5.77
CA ILE A 95 -2.85 -8.26 6.44
C ILE A 95 -1.70 -9.16 5.99
N ARG A 96 -1.91 -10.49 5.90
CA ARG A 96 -0.90 -11.42 5.42
C ARG A 96 -0.50 -11.12 3.96
N GLY A 97 -1.47 -10.86 3.09
CA GLY A 97 -1.24 -10.44 1.72
C GLY A 97 -0.41 -9.16 1.65
N LEU A 98 -0.74 -8.14 2.47
CA LEU A 98 0.04 -6.91 2.54
C LEU A 98 1.47 -7.16 3.04
N ALA A 99 1.64 -7.96 4.09
CA ALA A 99 2.95 -8.35 4.60
C ALA A 99 3.79 -9.09 3.54
N ARG A 100 3.15 -9.94 2.74
CA ARG A 100 3.76 -10.65 1.61
C ARG A 100 4.17 -9.73 0.47
N ILE A 101 3.36 -8.74 0.12
CA ILE A 101 3.73 -7.68 -0.86
C ILE A 101 5.01 -6.97 -0.40
N LYS A 102 5.08 -6.55 0.85
CA LYS A 102 6.26 -5.87 1.42
C LYS A 102 7.53 -6.73 1.40
N GLN A 103 7.37 -8.05 1.32
CA GLN A 103 8.44 -9.03 1.18
C GLN A 103 8.66 -9.48 -0.28
N ASN A 104 8.00 -8.87 -1.27
CA ASN A 104 8.00 -9.25 -2.68
C ASN A 104 7.48 -10.68 -2.96
N LYS A 105 6.70 -11.24 -2.03
CA LYS A 105 6.07 -12.57 -2.16
C LYS A 105 4.70 -12.45 -2.86
N TYR A 106 4.68 -11.99 -4.11
CA TYR A 106 3.45 -11.62 -4.81
C TYR A 106 2.49 -12.80 -5.04
N ASP A 107 2.99 -14.01 -5.31
CA ASP A 107 2.14 -15.20 -5.52
C ASP A 107 1.32 -15.52 -4.26
N GLY A 108 1.96 -15.56 -3.11
CA GLY A 108 1.28 -15.79 -1.84
C GLY A 108 0.29 -14.66 -1.48
N ALA A 109 0.60 -13.41 -1.85
CA ALA A 109 -0.31 -12.29 -1.66
C ALA A 109 -1.56 -12.41 -2.55
N ILE A 110 -1.40 -12.85 -3.81
CA ILE A 110 -2.50 -13.11 -4.74
C ILE A 110 -3.44 -14.20 -4.20
N GLU A 111 -2.89 -15.28 -3.65
CA GLU A 111 -3.68 -16.35 -3.03
C GLU A 111 -4.50 -15.82 -1.84
N ASP A 112 -3.87 -15.01 -0.98
CA ASP A 112 -4.53 -14.39 0.16
C ASP A 112 -5.66 -13.47 -0.24
N TYR A 113 -5.43 -12.55 -1.20
CA TYR A 113 -6.46 -11.64 -1.67
C TYR A 113 -7.61 -12.36 -2.39
N LYS A 114 -7.32 -13.39 -3.19
CA LYS A 114 -8.36 -14.24 -3.80
C LYS A 114 -9.19 -14.96 -2.74
N LYS A 115 -8.54 -15.45 -1.66
CA LYS A 115 -9.23 -16.08 -0.55
C LYS A 115 -10.09 -15.08 0.22
N ALA A 116 -9.58 -13.89 0.50
CA ALA A 116 -10.33 -12.81 1.13
C ALA A 116 -11.55 -12.38 0.29
N LEU A 117 -11.39 -12.22 -1.02
CA LEU A 117 -12.45 -11.86 -1.97
C LEU A 117 -13.52 -12.96 -2.12
N HIS A 118 -13.20 -14.22 -1.85
CA HIS A 118 -14.20 -15.28 -1.77
C HIS A 118 -15.22 -15.04 -0.65
N PHE A 119 -14.78 -14.43 0.47
CA PHE A 119 -15.66 -14.10 1.60
C PHE A 119 -16.27 -12.70 1.50
N ASP A 120 -15.55 -11.77 0.88
CA ASP A 120 -15.97 -10.37 0.74
C ASP A 120 -15.72 -9.88 -0.70
N PRO A 121 -16.57 -10.27 -1.66
CA PRO A 121 -16.36 -10.03 -3.09
C PRO A 121 -16.50 -8.56 -3.50
N GLU A 122 -17.13 -7.72 -2.66
CA GLU A 122 -17.34 -6.30 -2.94
C GLU A 122 -16.28 -5.39 -2.32
N ASN A 123 -15.23 -5.96 -1.71
CA ASN A 123 -14.18 -5.20 -1.05
C ASN A 123 -13.24 -4.53 -2.04
N ILE A 124 -13.38 -3.23 -2.18
CA ILE A 124 -12.59 -2.39 -3.08
C ILE A 124 -11.08 -2.51 -2.79
N THR A 125 -10.69 -2.52 -1.50
CA THR A 125 -9.28 -2.58 -1.08
C THR A 125 -8.65 -3.91 -1.48
N LEU A 126 -9.38 -5.01 -1.37
CA LEU A 126 -8.88 -6.33 -1.77
C LEU A 126 -8.67 -6.41 -3.29
N TRP A 127 -9.63 -5.93 -4.09
CA TRP A 127 -9.48 -5.85 -5.56
C TRP A 127 -8.31 -4.95 -5.95
N HIS A 128 -8.18 -3.77 -5.33
CA HIS A 128 -7.07 -2.86 -5.57
C HIS A 128 -5.71 -3.53 -5.31
N ASN A 129 -5.53 -4.17 -4.16
CA ASN A 129 -4.28 -4.81 -3.80
C ASN A 129 -3.97 -6.05 -4.65
N LEU A 130 -4.99 -6.83 -5.03
CA LEU A 130 -4.84 -7.95 -5.97
C LEU A 130 -4.35 -7.45 -7.32
N THR A 131 -4.96 -6.38 -7.84
CA THR A 131 -4.53 -5.72 -9.09
C THR A 131 -3.07 -5.27 -9.02
N LEU A 132 -2.66 -4.63 -7.91
CA LEU A 132 -1.26 -4.23 -7.72
C LEU A 132 -0.30 -5.43 -7.78
N CYS A 133 -0.68 -6.56 -7.20
CA CYS A 133 0.14 -7.78 -7.27
C CYS A 133 0.29 -8.27 -8.73
N HIS A 134 -0.78 -8.28 -9.51
CA HIS A 134 -0.72 -8.69 -10.91
C HIS A 134 0.11 -7.71 -11.75
N ILE A 135 -0.01 -6.39 -11.51
CA ILE A 135 0.82 -5.37 -12.17
C ILE A 135 2.31 -5.58 -11.83
N GLN A 136 2.66 -5.84 -10.57
CA GLN A 136 4.04 -6.09 -10.16
C GLN A 136 4.63 -7.37 -10.79
N LYS A 137 3.78 -8.34 -11.09
CA LYS A 137 4.16 -9.56 -11.82
C LYS A 137 4.13 -9.39 -13.34
N GLU A 138 3.79 -8.21 -13.83
CA GLU A 138 3.58 -7.92 -15.25
C GLU A 138 2.48 -8.80 -15.91
N ASP A 139 1.60 -9.39 -15.10
CA ASP A 139 0.42 -10.09 -15.59
C ASP A 139 -0.71 -9.07 -15.86
N TYR A 140 -0.52 -8.32 -16.93
CA TYR A 140 -1.42 -7.23 -17.29
C TYR A 140 -2.83 -7.71 -17.65
N LYS A 141 -2.95 -8.95 -18.17
CA LYS A 141 -4.26 -9.52 -18.46
C LYS A 141 -5.06 -9.79 -17.18
N ALA A 142 -4.44 -10.39 -16.17
CA ALA A 142 -5.09 -10.61 -14.88
C ALA A 142 -5.39 -9.28 -14.17
N ALA A 143 -4.49 -8.29 -14.27
CA ALA A 143 -4.73 -6.96 -13.74
C ALA A 143 -5.95 -6.27 -14.38
N GLU A 144 -6.16 -6.41 -15.70
CA GLU A 144 -7.34 -5.89 -16.40
C GLU A 144 -8.64 -6.56 -15.94
N ASP A 145 -8.61 -7.89 -15.79
CA ASP A 145 -9.77 -8.64 -15.30
C ASP A 145 -10.17 -8.20 -13.88
N ASP A 146 -9.17 -7.98 -13.01
CA ASP A 146 -9.41 -7.48 -11.65
C ASP A 146 -9.96 -6.06 -11.67
N LEU A 147 -9.40 -5.17 -12.50
CA LEU A 147 -9.88 -3.79 -12.67
C LEU A 147 -11.30 -3.75 -13.23
N GLY A 148 -11.65 -4.67 -14.12
CA GLY A 148 -13.02 -4.83 -14.60
C GLY A 148 -13.99 -5.15 -13.46
N LYS A 149 -13.62 -6.06 -12.56
CA LYS A 149 -14.42 -6.43 -11.39
C LYS A 149 -14.46 -5.29 -10.36
N LEU A 150 -13.33 -4.64 -10.11
CA LEU A 150 -13.24 -3.47 -9.22
C LEU A 150 -14.17 -2.35 -9.68
N LEU A 151 -14.19 -2.03 -10.97
CA LEU A 151 -15.04 -1.00 -11.54
C LEU A 151 -16.52 -1.41 -11.61
N ALA A 152 -16.83 -2.70 -11.68
CA ALA A 152 -18.21 -3.19 -11.56
C ALA A 152 -18.75 -2.98 -10.14
N VAL A 153 -17.92 -3.19 -9.10
CA VAL A 153 -18.28 -2.94 -7.68
C VAL A 153 -18.27 -1.44 -7.36
N ALA A 154 -17.27 -0.72 -7.84
CA ALA A 154 -17.05 0.69 -7.52
C ALA A 154 -16.80 1.52 -8.79
N PRO A 155 -17.85 1.87 -9.56
CA PRO A 155 -17.71 2.60 -10.83
C PRO A 155 -17.12 4.01 -10.69
N LYS A 156 -17.15 4.57 -9.48
CA LYS A 156 -16.63 5.91 -9.16
C LYS A 156 -15.25 5.88 -8.49
N TYR A 157 -14.60 4.73 -8.41
CA TYR A 157 -13.27 4.63 -7.83
C TYR A 157 -12.21 5.10 -8.83
N THR A 158 -11.89 6.37 -8.81
CA THR A 158 -11.00 7.08 -9.76
C THR A 158 -9.66 6.38 -9.93
N ARG A 159 -9.09 5.88 -8.83
CA ARG A 159 -7.79 5.18 -8.85
C ARG A 159 -7.78 3.95 -9.75
N ALA A 160 -8.92 3.25 -9.92
CA ALA A 160 -9.00 2.10 -10.82
C ALA A 160 -8.85 2.50 -12.30
N TYR A 161 -9.37 3.66 -12.70
CA TYR A 161 -9.16 4.17 -14.06
C TYR A 161 -7.69 4.54 -14.29
N LEU A 162 -7.03 5.16 -13.30
CA LEU A 162 -5.59 5.43 -13.40
C LEU A 162 -4.79 4.14 -13.57
N MET A 163 -5.03 3.15 -12.73
CA MET A 163 -4.35 1.86 -12.83
C MET A 163 -4.62 1.17 -14.17
N ARG A 164 -5.85 1.26 -14.69
CA ARG A 164 -6.20 0.65 -15.98
C ARG A 164 -5.53 1.38 -17.16
N GLY A 165 -5.45 2.68 -17.09
CA GLY A 165 -4.69 3.48 -18.03
C GLY A 165 -3.20 3.17 -18.02
N GLU A 166 -2.61 3.01 -16.84
CA GLU A 166 -1.20 2.58 -16.68
C GLU A 166 -0.96 1.18 -17.27
N VAL A 167 -1.86 0.22 -17.02
CA VAL A 167 -1.81 -1.13 -17.61
C VAL A 167 -1.93 -1.07 -19.13
N ALA A 168 -2.85 -0.24 -19.67
CA ALA A 168 -3.01 -0.04 -21.10
C ALA A 168 -1.72 0.52 -21.75
N LEU A 169 -1.02 1.46 -21.08
CA LEU A 169 0.28 1.95 -21.56
C LEU A 169 1.34 0.84 -21.62
N LYS A 170 1.38 -0.05 -20.64
CA LYS A 170 2.29 -1.20 -20.65
C LYS A 170 2.00 -2.16 -21.82
N GLN A 171 0.75 -2.22 -22.25
CA GLN A 171 0.31 -2.98 -23.41
C GLN A 171 0.37 -2.19 -24.74
N GLN A 172 0.91 -0.96 -24.71
CA GLN A 172 1.01 -0.04 -25.86
C GLN A 172 -0.35 0.44 -26.40
N ASP A 173 -1.42 0.30 -25.63
CA ASP A 173 -2.76 0.82 -25.98
C ASP A 173 -2.91 2.27 -25.44
N THR A 174 -2.26 3.16 -26.16
CA THR A 174 -2.25 4.61 -25.84
C THR A 174 -3.64 5.23 -25.88
N LEU A 175 -4.52 4.77 -26.77
CA LEU A 175 -5.88 5.31 -26.89
C LEU A 175 -6.72 5.02 -25.67
N ARG A 176 -6.68 3.75 -25.22
CA ARG A 176 -7.38 3.34 -24.01
C ARG A 176 -6.83 4.05 -22.77
N ALA A 177 -5.51 4.18 -22.66
CA ALA A 177 -4.88 4.92 -21.57
C ALA A 177 -5.38 6.37 -21.49
N LEU A 178 -5.42 7.09 -22.62
CA LEU A 178 -5.93 8.46 -22.66
C LEU A 178 -7.41 8.54 -22.26
N ASN A 179 -8.24 7.59 -22.70
CA ASN A 179 -9.64 7.56 -22.31
C ASN A 179 -9.81 7.36 -20.80
N ASP A 180 -9.03 6.47 -20.21
CA ASP A 180 -9.08 6.22 -18.76
C ASP A 180 -8.58 7.41 -17.95
N PHE A 181 -7.48 8.07 -18.37
CA PHE A 181 -6.99 9.27 -17.69
C PHE A 181 -7.95 10.46 -17.85
N ASN A 182 -8.60 10.60 -19.00
CA ASN A 182 -9.66 11.60 -19.17
C ASN A 182 -10.82 11.34 -18.20
N THR A 183 -11.28 10.09 -18.10
CA THR A 183 -12.33 9.70 -17.18
C THR A 183 -11.94 10.00 -15.73
N ALA A 184 -10.69 9.69 -15.34
CA ALA A 184 -10.18 9.99 -14.01
C ALA A 184 -10.20 11.50 -13.71
N ILE A 185 -9.77 12.34 -14.65
CA ILE A 185 -9.78 13.81 -14.52
C ILE A 185 -11.21 14.36 -14.45
N GLU A 186 -12.15 13.82 -15.22
CA GLU A 186 -13.56 14.22 -15.19
C GLU A 186 -14.21 13.89 -13.84
N MET A 187 -13.84 12.75 -13.24
CA MET A 187 -14.33 12.34 -11.94
C MET A 187 -13.70 13.10 -10.78
N ASP A 188 -12.39 13.34 -10.84
CA ASP A 188 -11.64 14.08 -9.83
C ASP A 188 -10.57 14.98 -10.48
N LYS A 189 -10.95 16.23 -10.72
CA LYS A 189 -10.03 17.24 -11.28
C LYS A 189 -8.94 17.69 -10.31
N TYR A 190 -9.01 17.30 -9.05
CA TYR A 190 -8.03 17.63 -8.02
C TYR A 190 -7.01 16.51 -7.78
N ASP A 191 -7.11 15.41 -8.50
CA ASP A 191 -6.09 14.35 -8.46
C ASP A 191 -4.90 14.74 -9.37
N PRO A 192 -3.72 15.09 -8.81
CA PRO A 192 -2.55 15.47 -9.59
C PRO A 192 -2.00 14.33 -10.46
N ASP A 193 -2.19 13.06 -10.03
CA ASP A 193 -1.66 11.90 -10.72
C ASP A 193 -2.38 11.67 -12.05
N ALA A 194 -3.67 11.98 -12.13
CA ALA A 194 -4.46 11.87 -13.36
C ALA A 194 -3.95 12.83 -14.46
N TRP A 195 -3.68 14.07 -14.09
CA TRP A 195 -3.09 15.06 -15.00
C TRP A 195 -1.67 14.68 -15.43
N ALA A 196 -0.84 14.27 -14.47
CA ALA A 196 0.54 13.85 -14.74
C ALA A 196 0.59 12.64 -15.68
N SER A 197 -0.24 11.62 -15.45
CA SER A 197 -0.30 10.42 -16.29
C SER A 197 -0.72 10.73 -17.71
N ARG A 198 -1.74 11.59 -17.89
CA ARG A 198 -2.14 12.03 -19.24
C ARG A 198 -1.04 12.84 -19.93
N ALA A 199 -0.35 13.69 -19.20
CA ALA A 199 0.76 14.48 -19.71
C ALA A 199 1.91 13.62 -20.23
N ILE A 200 2.25 12.53 -19.53
CA ILE A 200 3.29 11.58 -19.97
C ILE A 200 2.94 11.00 -21.34
N VAL A 201 1.69 10.62 -21.54
CA VAL A 201 1.23 10.11 -22.84
C VAL A 201 1.34 11.19 -23.93
N ARG A 202 0.94 12.42 -23.62
CA ARG A 202 1.03 13.56 -24.55
C ARG A 202 2.49 13.89 -24.91
N LEU A 203 3.42 13.81 -23.96
CA LEU A 203 4.86 13.93 -24.22
C LEU A 203 5.34 12.87 -25.21
N GLN A 204 4.97 11.63 -25.03
CA GLN A 204 5.31 10.53 -25.94
C GLN A 204 4.74 10.73 -27.37
N GLN A 205 3.58 11.38 -27.47
CA GLN A 205 2.96 11.74 -28.75
C GLN A 205 3.53 13.03 -29.39
N GLY A 206 4.48 13.70 -28.73
CA GLY A 206 4.99 15.00 -29.19
C GLY A 206 4.02 16.18 -29.01
N LYS A 207 2.94 15.99 -28.24
CA LYS A 207 1.93 17.04 -27.95
C LYS A 207 2.37 17.90 -26.79
N TYR A 208 3.49 18.61 -26.97
CA TYR A 208 4.19 19.28 -25.87
C TYR A 208 3.38 20.41 -25.21
N ALA A 209 2.62 21.18 -25.98
CA ALA A 209 1.78 22.26 -25.43
C ALA A 209 0.64 21.73 -24.56
N GLU A 210 0.01 20.63 -24.98
CA GLU A 210 -1.03 19.98 -24.21
C GLU A 210 -0.45 19.30 -22.95
N ALA A 211 0.74 18.69 -23.06
CA ALA A 211 1.45 18.10 -21.92
C ALA A 211 1.84 19.18 -20.89
N GLU A 212 2.35 20.33 -21.32
CA GLU A 212 2.64 21.45 -20.42
C GLU A 212 1.39 21.93 -19.69
N SER A 213 0.25 22.04 -20.38
CA SER A 213 -1.03 22.41 -19.76
C SER A 213 -1.43 21.44 -18.65
N ASP A 214 -1.36 20.14 -18.90
CA ASP A 214 -1.66 19.13 -17.89
C ASP A 214 -0.68 19.19 -16.70
N LEU A 215 0.60 19.37 -16.96
CA LEU A 215 1.63 19.47 -15.93
C LEU A 215 1.54 20.76 -15.12
N ASN A 216 0.99 21.82 -15.68
CA ASN A 216 0.65 23.00 -14.90
C ASN A 216 -0.42 22.70 -13.85
N HIS A 217 -1.46 21.90 -14.20
CA HIS A 217 -2.43 21.43 -13.22
C HIS A 217 -1.77 20.49 -12.18
N ALA A 218 -0.99 19.50 -12.62
CA ALA A 218 -0.33 18.56 -11.73
C ALA A 218 0.63 19.24 -10.73
N THR A 219 1.45 20.21 -11.19
CA THR A 219 2.38 20.95 -10.32
C THR A 219 1.67 21.93 -9.40
N HIS A 220 0.53 22.49 -9.82
CA HIS A 220 -0.30 23.35 -8.96
C HIS A 220 -0.95 22.54 -7.82
N LEU A 221 -1.44 21.35 -8.13
CA LEU A 221 -2.10 20.46 -7.15
C LEU A 221 -1.09 19.78 -6.22
N ASN A 222 0.08 19.40 -6.73
CA ASN A 222 1.16 18.80 -5.97
C ASN A 222 2.52 19.44 -6.30
N ALA A 223 2.83 20.53 -5.59
CA ALA A 223 4.07 21.27 -5.77
C ALA A 223 5.33 20.57 -5.25
N LYS A 224 5.20 19.41 -4.59
CA LYS A 224 6.33 18.63 -4.04
C LYS A 224 6.76 17.44 -4.91
N ASN A 225 6.16 17.26 -6.07
CA ASN A 225 6.51 16.19 -6.98
C ASN A 225 7.55 16.67 -8.01
N ALA A 226 8.83 16.35 -7.78
CA ALA A 226 9.94 16.70 -8.67
C ALA A 226 9.74 16.18 -10.10
N GLY A 227 9.15 14.98 -10.27
CA GLY A 227 8.90 14.37 -11.56
C GLY A 227 7.97 15.20 -12.46
N ASN A 228 6.97 15.87 -11.88
CA ASN A 228 6.08 16.73 -12.64
C ASN A 228 6.80 17.96 -13.22
N TYR A 229 7.74 18.54 -12.47
CA TYR A 229 8.57 19.65 -12.97
C TYR A 229 9.55 19.18 -14.05
N ILE A 230 10.16 18.01 -13.90
CA ILE A 230 11.05 17.43 -14.92
C ILE A 230 10.28 17.20 -16.23
N ASN A 231 9.09 16.63 -16.15
CA ASN A 231 8.25 16.40 -17.34
C ASN A 231 7.79 17.72 -17.97
N ARG A 232 7.46 18.74 -17.16
CA ARG A 232 7.10 20.06 -17.67
C ARG A 232 8.30 20.76 -18.31
N ALA A 233 9.49 20.65 -17.73
CA ALA A 233 10.73 21.13 -18.33
C ALA A 233 10.98 20.48 -19.68
N LEU A 234 10.75 19.17 -19.82
CA LEU A 234 10.87 18.46 -21.10
C LEU A 234 9.86 19.01 -22.14
N ALA A 235 8.60 19.22 -21.74
CA ALA A 235 7.60 19.81 -22.61
C ALA A 235 8.00 21.21 -23.09
N ARG A 236 8.50 22.06 -22.18
CA ARG A 236 8.98 23.43 -22.47
C ARG A 236 10.22 23.44 -23.36
N PHE A 237 11.15 22.54 -23.12
CA PHE A 237 12.35 22.37 -23.93
C PHE A 237 11.99 22.10 -25.40
N HIS A 238 11.09 21.15 -25.66
CA HIS A 238 10.64 20.85 -27.01
C HIS A 238 9.83 21.98 -27.68
N GLN A 239 9.30 22.91 -26.89
CA GLN A 239 8.65 24.12 -27.37
C GLN A 239 9.63 25.30 -27.52
N ASN A 240 10.95 25.06 -27.37
CA ASN A 240 12.00 26.08 -27.38
C ASN A 240 11.88 27.13 -26.24
N ASN A 241 11.12 26.81 -25.19
CA ASN A 241 11.08 27.63 -23.98
C ASN A 241 12.20 27.23 -23.03
N LEU A 242 13.45 27.52 -23.42
CA LEU A 242 14.65 27.06 -22.71
C LEU A 242 14.76 27.64 -21.28
N ARG A 243 14.33 28.91 -21.10
CA ARG A 243 14.33 29.57 -19.80
C ARG A 243 13.33 28.90 -18.84
N GLY A 244 12.12 28.62 -19.31
CA GLY A 244 11.11 27.93 -18.54
C GLY A 244 11.53 26.50 -18.17
N ALA A 245 12.16 25.80 -19.11
CA ALA A 245 12.71 24.47 -18.87
C ALA A 245 13.82 24.47 -17.79
N MET A 246 14.75 25.44 -17.84
CA MET A 246 15.80 25.60 -16.85
C MET A 246 15.22 25.83 -15.45
N SER A 247 14.26 26.76 -15.33
CA SER A 247 13.59 27.02 -14.05
C SER A 247 12.89 25.79 -13.47
N ASP A 248 12.25 24.99 -14.31
CA ASP A 248 11.59 23.76 -13.83
C ASP A 248 12.58 22.69 -13.39
N TYR A 249 13.73 22.53 -14.09
CA TYR A 249 14.79 21.62 -13.62
C TYR A 249 15.41 22.09 -12.29
N ASP A 250 15.58 23.40 -12.10
CA ASP A 250 16.06 23.94 -10.83
C ASP A 250 15.07 23.66 -9.70
N LEU A 251 13.76 23.91 -9.90
CA LEU A 251 12.71 23.57 -8.94
C LEU A 251 12.65 22.07 -8.62
N ALA A 252 12.79 21.22 -9.65
CA ALA A 252 12.81 19.78 -9.44
C ALA A 252 13.98 19.34 -8.55
N LEU A 253 15.15 19.95 -8.74
CA LEU A 253 16.36 19.63 -7.96
C LEU A 253 16.38 20.29 -6.59
N ASP A 254 15.62 21.37 -6.38
CA ASP A 254 15.37 21.90 -5.04
C ASP A 254 14.48 20.95 -4.21
N ILE A 255 13.53 20.26 -4.87
CA ILE A 255 12.66 19.28 -4.23
C ILE A 255 13.39 17.94 -3.98
N ASP A 256 14.11 17.44 -4.99
CA ASP A 256 14.89 16.19 -4.95
C ASP A 256 16.31 16.46 -5.46
N PRO A 257 17.23 16.86 -4.55
CA PRO A 257 18.61 17.20 -4.91
C PRO A 257 19.43 16.05 -5.53
N ASN A 258 18.98 14.82 -5.37
CA ASN A 258 19.66 13.63 -5.89
C ASN A 258 19.03 13.07 -7.16
N ASN A 259 18.08 13.77 -7.77
CA ASN A 259 17.36 13.32 -8.95
C ASN A 259 18.30 13.25 -10.18
N PHE A 260 18.68 12.04 -10.56
CA PHE A 260 19.57 11.79 -11.68
C PHE A 260 19.04 12.37 -13.01
N ILE A 261 17.73 12.18 -13.30
CA ILE A 261 17.10 12.64 -14.54
C ILE A 261 17.10 14.18 -14.61
N GLY A 262 16.80 14.82 -13.47
CA GLY A 262 16.83 16.28 -13.35
C GLY A 262 18.22 16.86 -13.63
N HIS A 263 19.27 16.29 -13.02
CA HIS A 263 20.66 16.70 -13.24
C HIS A 263 21.10 16.47 -14.69
N TYR A 264 20.80 15.30 -15.24
CA TYR A 264 21.16 14.92 -16.59
C TYR A 264 20.55 15.88 -17.62
N ASN A 265 19.23 16.06 -17.56
CA ASN A 265 18.51 16.91 -18.52
C ASN A 265 18.89 18.38 -18.37
N ARG A 266 19.08 18.88 -17.13
CA ARG A 266 19.58 20.26 -16.92
C ARG A 266 20.98 20.45 -17.49
N GLY A 267 21.84 19.45 -17.35
CA GLY A 267 23.19 19.45 -17.93
C GLY A 267 23.16 19.53 -19.46
N LEU A 268 22.31 18.74 -20.11
CA LEU A 268 22.11 18.78 -21.55
C LEU A 268 21.59 20.17 -22.02
N LEU A 269 20.60 20.71 -21.29
CA LEU A 269 20.08 22.04 -21.62
C LEU A 269 21.16 23.13 -21.50
N ARG A 270 22.00 23.09 -20.44
CA ARG A 270 23.12 24.03 -20.29
C ARG A 270 24.11 23.95 -21.43
N ALA A 271 24.48 22.74 -21.84
CA ALA A 271 25.41 22.52 -22.95
C ALA A 271 24.86 23.03 -24.29
N GLN A 272 23.54 23.16 -24.44
CA GLN A 272 22.89 23.68 -25.66
C GLN A 272 22.78 25.21 -25.69
N VAL A 273 22.68 25.86 -24.53
CA VAL A 273 22.52 27.31 -24.45
C VAL A 273 23.83 28.06 -24.23
N GLY A 274 24.95 27.38 -24.01
CA GLY A 274 26.28 27.93 -23.84
C GLY A 274 26.58 28.24 -22.38
#